data_743a55c04ef04c679d282ab8290f7979
#
_entry.id   743a55c04ef04c679d282ab8290f7979
#
_cell.length_a   1.000
_cell.length_b   1.000
_cell.length_c   1.000
_cell.angle_alpha   90.00
_cell.angle_beta   90.00
_cell.angle_gamma   90.00
#
_symmetry.space_group_name_H-M   'P 1'
#
loop_
_entity.id
_entity.type
_entity.pdbx_description
1 polymer ?
#
loop_
_entity_poly.entity_id
_entity_poly.type
_entity_poly.pdbx_seq_one_letter_code
_entity_poly.pdbx_strand_id
1 'polypeptide(L)'
;EPNPEEALKRFEAEGAFAIPQIWYDQPLFYKPSRLSVIGTGVDVVRPFFSELLDYEMEFGCWLGKQGKDIDPKDATDMIFGYSIFNDISARDTQSREMPAGFGPGKGKDFDTGNIIGPCIVTADAFDPYDAEMIVRINGEERSRGNSGEMYHKFEDCIAHTSRAETVFPGEFFASGTVGWGCGLEHDKY
;
A
#
# COMPACT_ATOMS: atom_id res chain seq x y z
N GLU A 1 -22.35 4.63 18.34
CA GLU A 1 -21.28 4.27 17.41
C GLU A 1 -21.85 4.47 16.00
N PRO A 2 -21.15 5.18 15.10
CA PRO A 2 -21.64 5.30 13.73
C PRO A 2 -21.64 3.91 13.08
N ASN A 3 -22.78 3.56 12.48
CA ASN A 3 -22.91 2.32 11.71
C ASN A 3 -22.01 2.44 10.46
N PRO A 4 -21.08 1.51 10.22
CA PRO A 4 -20.17 1.55 9.06
C PRO A 4 -20.93 1.69 7.72
N GLU A 5 -22.10 1.05 7.60
CA GLU A 5 -22.94 1.16 6.40
C GLU A 5 -23.56 2.56 6.23
N GLU A 6 -23.87 3.25 7.32
CA GLU A 6 -24.39 4.63 7.26
C GLU A 6 -23.29 5.63 6.95
N ALA A 7 -22.09 5.40 7.48
CA ALA A 7 -20.90 6.19 7.13
C ALA A 7 -20.60 6.04 5.64
N LEU A 8 -20.55 4.81 5.12
CA LEU A 8 -20.32 4.54 3.70
C LEU A 8 -21.36 5.21 2.81
N LYS A 9 -22.67 5.07 3.14
CA LYS A 9 -23.77 5.72 2.40
C LYS A 9 -23.68 7.24 2.43
N ARG A 10 -23.21 7.82 3.55
CA ARG A 10 -23.02 9.25 3.67
C ARG A 10 -21.86 9.72 2.78
N PHE A 11 -20.75 8.99 2.76
CA PHE A 11 -19.61 9.27 1.90
C PHE A 11 -19.96 9.11 0.42
N GLU A 12 -20.73 8.10 0.05
CA GLU A 12 -21.25 7.92 -1.31
C GLU A 12 -22.17 9.08 -1.72
N ALA A 13 -23.08 9.52 -0.83
CA ALA A 13 -23.99 10.62 -1.08
C ALA A 13 -23.28 11.98 -1.19
N GLU A 14 -22.19 12.18 -0.48
CA GLU A 14 -21.37 13.39 -0.51
C GLU A 14 -20.37 13.39 -1.71
N GLY A 15 -20.27 12.30 -2.48
CA GLY A 15 -19.35 12.15 -3.61
C GLY A 15 -17.87 12.12 -3.19
N ALA A 16 -17.61 11.99 -1.90
CA ALA A 16 -16.27 12.08 -1.32
C ALA A 16 -15.34 10.92 -1.69
N PHE A 17 -15.91 9.81 -2.20
CA PHE A 17 -15.18 8.62 -2.60
C PHE A 17 -15.62 8.05 -3.95
N ALA A 18 -16.04 8.91 -4.88
CA ALA A 18 -16.11 8.45 -6.26
C ALA A 18 -14.68 8.14 -6.73
N ILE A 19 -14.35 6.86 -6.83
CA ILE A 19 -13.05 6.43 -7.37
C ILE A 19 -12.96 6.96 -8.81
N PRO A 20 -11.99 7.81 -9.14
CA PRO A 20 -11.86 8.36 -10.48
C PRO A 20 -11.66 7.26 -11.52
N GLN A 21 -12.24 7.42 -12.72
CA GLN A 21 -12.12 6.43 -13.79
C GLN A 21 -10.66 6.06 -14.08
N ILE A 22 -9.75 7.02 -14.01
CA ILE A 22 -8.32 6.80 -14.24
C ILE A 22 -7.71 5.73 -13.32
N TRP A 23 -8.28 5.51 -12.11
CA TRP A 23 -7.84 4.47 -11.20
C TRP A 23 -8.14 3.06 -11.75
N TYR A 24 -9.24 2.90 -12.48
CA TYR A 24 -9.58 1.64 -13.14
C TYR A 24 -8.79 1.44 -14.46
N ASP A 25 -8.42 2.54 -15.11
CA ASP A 25 -7.77 2.51 -16.42
C ASP A 25 -6.28 2.16 -16.32
N GLN A 26 -5.63 2.51 -15.19
CA GLN A 26 -4.20 2.26 -14.99
C GLN A 26 -3.82 2.29 -13.51
N PRO A 27 -2.73 1.59 -13.11
CA PRO A 27 -2.18 1.73 -11.76
C PRO A 27 -1.80 3.18 -11.45
N LEU A 28 -2.25 3.68 -10.30
CA LEU A 28 -1.80 4.96 -9.75
C LEU A 28 -0.86 4.68 -8.58
N PHE A 29 0.24 5.41 -8.51
CA PHE A 29 1.24 5.19 -7.48
C PHE A 29 1.94 6.48 -7.06
N TYR A 30 2.55 6.48 -5.90
CA TYR A 30 3.51 7.46 -5.45
C TYR A 30 4.83 6.77 -5.09
N LYS A 31 5.92 7.52 -5.09
CA LYS A 31 7.26 7.01 -4.75
C LYS A 31 7.71 7.65 -3.43
N PRO A 32 7.57 6.95 -2.29
CA PRO A 32 8.07 7.45 -1.02
C PRO A 32 9.60 7.41 -0.98
N SER A 33 10.17 8.10 0.01
CA SER A 33 11.61 8.03 0.25
C SER A 33 12.03 6.63 0.69
N ARG A 34 12.97 6.03 -0.03
CA ARG A 34 13.59 4.76 0.40
C ARG A 34 14.28 4.85 1.77
N LEU A 35 14.55 6.07 2.25
CA LEU A 35 15.21 6.30 3.54
C LEU A 35 14.23 6.27 4.72
N SER A 36 12.92 6.25 4.46
CA SER A 36 11.88 6.07 5.49
C SER A 36 11.60 4.61 5.83
N VAL A 37 12.21 3.66 5.10
CA VAL A 37 11.99 2.22 5.27
C VAL A 37 12.71 1.70 6.50
N ILE A 38 11.99 0.93 7.32
CA ILE A 38 12.51 0.19 8.47
C ILE A 38 12.12 -1.30 8.38
N GLY A 39 12.83 -2.13 9.10
CA GLY A 39 12.53 -3.56 9.23
C GLY A 39 11.59 -3.86 10.40
N THR A 40 11.15 -5.12 10.48
CA THR A 40 10.35 -5.64 11.58
C THR A 40 11.07 -5.48 12.94
N GLY A 41 10.32 -5.07 13.96
CA GLY A 41 10.83 -4.90 15.33
C GLY A 41 11.48 -3.56 15.60
N VAL A 42 11.50 -2.65 14.63
CA VAL A 42 11.91 -1.26 14.84
C VAL A 42 10.69 -0.42 15.18
N ASP A 43 10.82 0.46 16.17
CA ASP A 43 9.72 1.33 16.59
C ASP A 43 9.41 2.38 15.53
N VAL A 44 8.12 2.59 15.28
CA VAL A 44 7.63 3.72 14.48
C VAL A 44 7.62 4.97 15.36
N VAL A 45 8.32 6.00 14.92
CA VAL A 45 8.35 7.27 15.63
C VAL A 45 7.28 8.20 15.05
N ARG A 46 6.26 8.52 15.87
CA ARG A 46 5.24 9.46 15.47
C ARG A 46 5.88 10.83 15.14
N PRO A 47 5.69 11.36 13.93
CA PRO A 47 6.24 12.64 13.56
C PRO A 47 5.60 13.76 14.39
N PHE A 48 6.38 14.77 14.76
CA PHE A 48 5.94 15.86 15.65
C PHE A 48 4.76 16.68 15.09
N PHE A 49 4.53 16.61 13.79
CA PHE A 49 3.51 17.38 13.10
C PHE A 49 2.18 16.63 12.94
N SER A 50 2.07 15.38 13.43
CA SER A 50 0.87 14.57 13.32
C SER A 50 0.43 14.01 14.69
N GLU A 51 -0.87 14.00 14.92
CA GLU A 51 -1.49 13.39 16.09
C GLU A 51 -2.22 12.08 15.75
N LEU A 52 -2.43 11.78 14.46
CA LEU A 52 -3.18 10.61 13.99
C LEU A 52 -2.30 9.71 13.12
N LEU A 53 -1.73 8.66 13.72
CA LEU A 53 -1.09 7.58 12.99
C LEU A 53 -2.06 6.43 12.75
N ASP A 54 -2.01 5.89 11.55
CA ASP A 54 -2.78 4.75 11.13
C ASP A 54 -1.90 3.71 10.44
N TYR A 55 -2.27 2.44 10.52
CA TYR A 55 -1.65 1.35 9.80
C TYR A 55 -2.33 1.16 8.44
N GLU A 56 -1.61 0.59 7.48
CA GLU A 56 -2.18 0.08 6.23
C GLU A 56 -1.70 -1.34 5.99
N MET A 57 -2.66 -2.26 5.88
CA MET A 57 -2.40 -3.68 5.65
C MET A 57 -2.10 -3.92 4.18
N GLU A 58 -0.82 -4.08 3.88
CA GLU A 58 -0.31 -4.27 2.53
C GLU A 58 0.69 -5.42 2.46
N PHE A 59 0.99 -5.81 1.26
CA PHE A 59 2.17 -6.60 0.92
C PHE A 59 2.81 -6.01 -0.32
N GLY A 60 3.95 -6.56 -0.74
CA GLY A 60 4.56 -6.08 -1.96
C GLY A 60 5.55 -7.07 -2.55
N CYS A 61 5.93 -6.82 -3.79
CA CYS A 61 6.91 -7.63 -4.49
C CYS A 61 8.25 -6.92 -4.64
N TRP A 62 9.32 -7.70 -4.57
CA TRP A 62 10.68 -7.30 -4.86
C TRP A 62 11.05 -7.67 -6.28
N LEU A 63 11.63 -6.74 -7.03
CA LEU A 63 12.19 -7.06 -8.34
C LEU A 63 13.53 -7.76 -8.20
N GLY A 64 13.75 -8.80 -9.01
CA GLY A 64 15.00 -9.55 -9.10
C GLY A 64 15.79 -9.28 -10.39
N LYS A 65 15.21 -8.57 -11.34
CA LYS A 65 15.81 -8.30 -12.65
C LYS A 65 15.68 -6.84 -13.04
N GLN A 66 16.59 -6.37 -13.88
CA GLN A 66 16.48 -5.08 -14.53
C GLN A 66 15.64 -5.21 -15.81
N GLY A 67 14.77 -4.21 -16.07
CA GLY A 67 13.99 -4.14 -17.28
C GLY A 67 13.48 -2.74 -17.60
N LYS A 68 12.96 -2.57 -18.80
CA LYS A 68 12.30 -1.35 -19.27
C LYS A 68 11.26 -1.73 -20.31
N ASP A 69 10.15 -0.99 -20.36
CA ASP A 69 9.05 -1.24 -21.30
C ASP A 69 8.59 -2.71 -21.27
N ILE A 70 8.39 -3.24 -20.04
CA ILE A 70 8.08 -4.65 -19.78
C ILE A 70 6.63 -4.93 -20.17
N ASP A 71 6.39 -5.97 -20.97
CA ASP A 71 5.04 -6.46 -21.27
C ASP A 71 4.44 -7.12 -20.00
N PRO A 72 3.16 -6.90 -19.65
CA PRO A 72 2.53 -7.54 -18.49
C PRO A 72 2.73 -9.05 -18.42
N LYS A 73 2.70 -9.75 -19.55
CA LYS A 73 2.90 -11.22 -19.62
C LYS A 73 4.32 -11.66 -19.17
N ASP A 74 5.32 -10.76 -19.26
CA ASP A 74 6.71 -11.03 -18.91
C ASP A 74 7.04 -10.48 -17.52
N ALA A 75 6.13 -9.72 -16.90
CA ALA A 75 6.38 -9.01 -15.64
C ALA A 75 6.50 -9.95 -14.44
N THR A 76 5.81 -11.10 -14.42
CA THR A 76 5.95 -12.11 -13.38
C THR A 76 7.39 -12.58 -13.25
N ASP A 77 8.12 -12.72 -14.35
CA ASP A 77 9.52 -13.14 -14.38
C ASP A 77 10.48 -12.11 -13.76
N MET A 78 10.02 -10.89 -13.55
CA MET A 78 10.78 -9.82 -12.88
C MET A 78 10.76 -9.97 -11.36
N ILE A 79 9.78 -10.67 -10.80
CA ILE A 79 9.53 -10.76 -9.36
C ILE A 79 10.48 -11.79 -8.74
N PHE A 80 11.23 -11.37 -7.74
CA PHE A 80 12.08 -12.23 -6.92
C PHE A 80 11.30 -12.88 -5.77
N GLY A 81 10.41 -12.13 -5.14
CA GLY A 81 9.63 -12.59 -3.99
C GLY A 81 8.79 -11.50 -3.38
N TYR A 82 8.15 -11.81 -2.25
CA TYR A 82 7.17 -10.96 -1.60
C TYR A 82 7.50 -10.74 -0.13
N SER A 83 7.09 -9.60 0.40
CA SER A 83 7.18 -9.26 1.82
C SER A 83 5.90 -8.58 2.29
N ILE A 84 5.59 -8.69 3.58
CA ILE A 84 4.58 -7.84 4.21
C ILE A 84 5.08 -6.39 4.17
N PHE A 85 4.15 -5.48 3.96
CA PHE A 85 4.38 -4.05 4.02
C PHE A 85 3.30 -3.39 4.89
N ASN A 86 3.72 -2.43 5.70
CA ASN A 86 2.82 -1.60 6.46
C ASN A 86 3.16 -0.13 6.16
N ASP A 87 2.27 0.55 5.46
CA ASP A 87 2.41 1.95 5.08
C ASP A 87 1.78 2.85 6.14
N ILE A 88 2.57 3.17 7.16
CA ILE A 88 2.09 4.01 8.25
C ILE A 88 1.76 5.40 7.74
N SER A 89 0.56 5.85 8.09
CA SER A 89 -0.04 7.08 7.57
C SER A 89 -0.25 8.10 8.67
N ALA A 90 0.24 9.32 8.49
CA ALA A 90 -0.11 10.47 9.29
C ALA A 90 -1.39 11.10 8.72
N ARG A 91 -2.56 10.59 9.14
CA ARG A 91 -3.86 10.86 8.48
C ARG A 91 -4.28 12.32 8.50
N ASP A 92 -4.03 13.04 9.58
CA ASP A 92 -4.33 14.46 9.70
C ASP A 92 -3.50 15.33 8.73
N THR A 93 -2.26 14.93 8.45
CA THR A 93 -1.40 15.56 7.45
C THR A 93 -1.84 15.14 6.05
N GLN A 94 -2.03 13.84 5.82
CA GLN A 94 -2.48 13.30 4.53
C GLN A 94 -3.79 13.96 4.05
N SER A 95 -4.78 14.13 4.93
CA SER A 95 -6.06 14.76 4.60
C SER A 95 -5.95 16.21 4.12
N ARG A 96 -4.90 16.93 4.56
CA ARG A 96 -4.61 18.30 4.11
C ARG A 96 -3.88 18.33 2.77
N GLU A 97 -3.04 17.32 2.50
CA GLU A 97 -2.19 17.26 1.30
C GLU A 97 -2.94 16.72 0.09
N MET A 98 -3.78 15.69 0.28
CA MET A 98 -4.48 15.01 -0.82
C MET A 98 -5.32 15.93 -1.72
N PRO A 99 -6.05 16.94 -1.20
CA PRO A 99 -6.80 17.86 -2.06
C PRO A 99 -5.95 18.69 -3.02
N ALA A 100 -4.64 18.81 -2.77
CA ALA A 100 -3.72 19.52 -3.66
C ALA A 100 -3.41 18.76 -4.95
N GLY A 101 -3.74 17.44 -5.03
CA GLY A 101 -3.59 16.62 -6.21
C GLY A 101 -2.15 16.17 -6.52
N PHE A 102 -1.19 16.37 -5.60
CA PHE A 102 0.21 15.96 -5.76
C PHE A 102 0.53 14.61 -5.09
N GLY A 103 -0.47 14.02 -4.41
CA GLY A 103 -0.30 12.79 -3.65
C GLY A 103 -0.08 13.02 -2.15
N PRO A 104 0.24 11.97 -1.39
CA PRO A 104 0.16 11.99 0.08
C PRO A 104 1.28 12.76 0.79
N GLY A 105 2.34 13.19 0.13
CA GLY A 105 3.41 14.03 0.69
C GLY A 105 3.93 13.58 2.06
N LYS A 106 4.02 14.51 3.01
CA LYS A 106 4.50 14.23 4.38
C LYS A 106 3.56 13.35 5.20
N GLY A 107 2.33 13.16 4.75
CA GLY A 107 1.39 12.20 5.34
C GLY A 107 1.87 10.75 5.26
N LYS A 108 2.77 10.44 4.32
CA LYS A 108 3.35 9.11 4.08
C LYS A 108 4.87 9.09 4.17
N ASP A 109 5.54 10.21 3.91
CA ASP A 109 7.00 10.27 3.78
C ASP A 109 7.64 10.93 5.02
N PHE A 110 7.77 10.15 6.07
CA PHE A 110 8.49 10.50 7.29
C PHE A 110 9.36 9.32 7.76
N ASP A 111 10.37 9.61 8.55
CA ASP A 111 11.26 8.57 9.08
C ASP A 111 10.44 7.49 9.79
N THR A 112 10.79 6.22 9.54
CA THR A 112 10.11 5.04 10.11
C THR A 112 8.67 4.80 9.63
N GLY A 113 8.17 5.53 8.64
CA GLY A 113 6.79 5.40 8.14
C GLY A 113 6.53 4.17 7.29
N ASN A 114 7.57 3.54 6.73
CA ASN A 114 7.43 2.40 5.83
C ASN A 114 8.07 1.16 6.45
N ILE A 115 7.29 0.13 6.76
CA ILE A 115 7.78 -1.08 7.42
C ILE A 115 7.72 -2.26 6.46
N ILE A 116 8.87 -2.88 6.18
CA ILE A 116 8.95 -4.07 5.31
C ILE A 116 9.52 -5.25 6.11
N GLY A 117 8.92 -6.41 5.99
CA GLY A 117 9.42 -7.64 6.60
C GLY A 117 8.32 -8.63 6.95
N PRO A 118 8.60 -9.63 7.81
CA PRO A 118 9.88 -9.93 8.47
C PRO A 118 10.89 -10.63 7.55
N CYS A 119 10.48 -11.10 6.39
CA CYS A 119 11.30 -11.88 5.45
C CYS A 119 10.83 -11.63 4.01
N ILE A 120 11.60 -12.12 3.07
CA ILE A 120 11.18 -12.27 1.67
C ILE A 120 10.85 -13.75 1.46
N VAL A 121 9.62 -14.02 0.98
CA VAL A 121 9.24 -15.35 0.47
C VAL A 121 9.43 -15.31 -1.04
N THR A 122 10.19 -16.25 -1.58
CA THR A 122 10.46 -16.30 -3.02
C THR A 122 9.21 -16.56 -3.84
N ALA A 123 9.17 -16.04 -5.06
CA ALA A 123 7.97 -16.07 -5.91
C ALA A 123 7.46 -17.48 -6.24
N ASP A 124 8.36 -18.48 -6.23
CA ASP A 124 8.02 -19.90 -6.45
C ASP A 124 7.35 -20.57 -5.25
N ALA A 125 7.40 -19.95 -4.07
CA ALA A 125 6.89 -20.49 -2.80
C ALA A 125 5.64 -19.76 -2.26
N PHE A 126 5.10 -18.79 -2.99
CA PHE A 126 3.99 -17.97 -2.53
C PHE A 126 3.02 -17.63 -3.67
N ASP A 127 1.72 -17.81 -3.43
CA ASP A 127 0.68 -17.30 -4.30
C ASP A 127 0.28 -15.89 -3.85
N PRO A 128 0.63 -14.83 -4.62
CA PRO A 128 0.37 -13.46 -4.21
C PRO A 128 -1.11 -13.08 -4.28
N TYR A 129 -1.95 -13.91 -4.88
CA TYR A 129 -3.35 -13.59 -5.12
C TYR A 129 -4.34 -14.51 -4.39
N ASP A 130 -3.86 -15.26 -3.41
CA ASP A 130 -4.69 -16.07 -2.51
C ASP A 130 -4.11 -16.14 -1.08
N ALA A 131 -3.71 -15.02 -0.53
CA ALA A 131 -3.19 -14.93 0.82
C ALA A 131 -4.18 -14.22 1.75
N GLU A 132 -4.51 -14.86 2.88
CA GLU A 132 -5.22 -14.21 3.96
C GLU A 132 -4.29 -13.18 4.63
N MET A 133 -4.79 -11.96 4.79
CA MET A 133 -4.08 -10.84 5.40
C MET A 133 -4.78 -10.43 6.69
N ILE A 134 -4.03 -10.27 7.77
CA ILE A 134 -4.60 -9.96 9.10
C ILE A 134 -3.72 -8.93 9.81
N VAL A 135 -4.34 -7.91 10.37
CA VAL A 135 -3.72 -7.00 11.32
C VAL A 135 -4.21 -7.26 12.73
N ARG A 136 -3.28 -7.33 13.68
CA ARG A 136 -3.58 -7.36 15.11
C ARG A 136 -2.86 -6.24 15.82
N ILE A 137 -3.59 -5.55 16.70
CA ILE A 137 -3.03 -4.51 17.60
C ILE A 137 -3.25 -4.99 19.03
N ASN A 138 -2.17 -5.10 19.80
CA ASN A 138 -2.20 -5.64 21.16
C ASN A 138 -2.86 -7.02 21.26
N GLY A 139 -2.70 -7.85 20.23
CA GLY A 139 -3.28 -9.20 20.15
C GLY A 139 -4.72 -9.27 19.64
N GLU A 140 -5.41 -8.15 19.54
CA GLU A 140 -6.77 -8.07 18.99
C GLU A 140 -6.75 -7.91 17.48
N GLU A 141 -7.56 -8.68 16.77
CA GLU A 141 -7.73 -8.54 15.33
C GLU A 141 -8.47 -7.22 15.01
N ARG A 142 -7.88 -6.43 14.12
CA ARG A 142 -8.39 -5.14 13.69
C ARG A 142 -8.86 -5.14 12.25
N SER A 143 -8.15 -5.84 11.39
CA SER A 143 -8.45 -5.91 9.96
C SER A 143 -8.20 -7.31 9.44
N ARG A 144 -8.99 -7.73 8.46
CA ARG A 144 -8.84 -8.99 7.73
C ARG A 144 -9.25 -8.78 6.28
N GLY A 145 -8.49 -9.32 5.35
CA GLY A 145 -8.76 -9.28 3.91
C GLY A 145 -8.04 -10.40 3.18
N ASN A 146 -8.12 -10.39 1.86
CA ASN A 146 -7.42 -11.33 1.00
C ASN A 146 -6.68 -10.59 -0.12
N SER A 147 -5.43 -10.95 -0.36
CA SER A 147 -4.60 -10.35 -1.40
C SER A 147 -5.16 -10.51 -2.83
N GLY A 148 -6.05 -11.47 -3.03
CA GLY A 148 -6.76 -11.68 -4.31
C GLY A 148 -7.69 -10.54 -4.71
N GLU A 149 -8.08 -9.68 -3.77
CA GLU A 149 -8.92 -8.49 -4.01
C GLU A 149 -8.16 -7.36 -4.74
N MET A 150 -6.84 -7.44 -4.85
CA MET A 150 -6.01 -6.48 -5.56
C MET A 150 -6.49 -6.33 -7.01
N TYR A 151 -6.96 -5.11 -7.39
CA TYR A 151 -7.55 -4.86 -8.71
C TYR A 151 -6.48 -4.88 -9.81
N HIS A 152 -5.49 -3.98 -9.75
CA HIS A 152 -4.33 -4.04 -10.63
C HIS A 152 -3.30 -5.00 -10.02
N LYS A 153 -2.96 -6.05 -10.75
CA LYS A 153 -1.98 -7.04 -10.29
C LYS A 153 -0.56 -6.49 -10.38
N PHE A 154 0.40 -7.12 -9.71
CA PHE A 154 1.80 -6.66 -9.77
C PHE A 154 2.35 -6.61 -11.19
N GLU A 155 1.91 -7.52 -12.05
CA GLU A 155 2.25 -7.54 -13.47
C GLU A 155 1.84 -6.23 -14.18
N ASP A 156 0.64 -5.74 -13.89
CA ASP A 156 0.14 -4.47 -14.42
C ASP A 156 0.94 -3.29 -13.86
N CYS A 157 1.23 -3.32 -12.56
CA CYS A 157 2.00 -2.28 -11.89
C CYS A 157 3.43 -2.18 -12.42
N ILE A 158 4.12 -3.31 -12.59
CA ILE A 158 5.48 -3.39 -13.12
C ILE A 158 5.49 -2.92 -14.59
N ALA A 159 4.57 -3.43 -15.41
CA ALA A 159 4.45 -3.03 -16.80
C ALA A 159 4.19 -1.54 -16.94
N HIS A 160 3.25 -0.99 -16.16
CA HIS A 160 2.93 0.43 -16.19
C HIS A 160 4.11 1.31 -15.74
N THR A 161 4.77 0.95 -14.64
CA THR A 161 5.90 1.73 -14.10
C THR A 161 7.11 1.68 -15.03
N SER A 162 7.36 0.54 -15.68
CA SER A 162 8.52 0.37 -16.57
C SER A 162 8.39 1.09 -17.92
N ARG A 163 7.23 1.69 -18.21
CA ARG A 163 7.01 2.45 -19.45
C ARG A 163 7.93 3.66 -19.52
N ALA A 164 8.87 3.63 -20.48
CA ALA A 164 9.93 4.62 -20.65
C ALA A 164 10.84 4.83 -19.42
N GLU A 165 10.71 3.98 -18.38
CA GLU A 165 11.51 3.99 -17.15
C GLU A 165 12.20 2.64 -16.95
N THR A 166 13.48 2.65 -16.56
CA THR A 166 14.19 1.41 -16.20
C THR A 166 13.94 1.10 -14.73
N VAL A 167 13.46 -0.12 -14.47
CA VAL A 167 13.33 -0.68 -13.12
C VAL A 167 14.52 -1.60 -12.82
N PHE A 168 14.89 -1.72 -11.56
CA PHE A 168 16.12 -2.40 -11.14
C PHE A 168 15.85 -3.47 -10.07
N PRO A 169 16.76 -4.46 -9.95
CA PRO A 169 16.73 -5.41 -8.84
C PRO A 169 16.77 -4.67 -7.49
N GLY A 170 15.94 -5.13 -6.55
CA GLY A 170 15.82 -4.53 -5.22
C GLY A 170 14.82 -3.39 -5.13
N GLU A 171 14.16 -3.00 -6.21
CA GLU A 171 12.97 -2.14 -6.11
C GLU A 171 11.80 -2.94 -5.53
N PHE A 172 11.00 -2.26 -4.69
CA PHE A 172 9.83 -2.82 -4.02
C PHE A 172 8.57 -2.14 -4.51
N PHE A 173 7.59 -2.92 -4.93
CA PHE A 173 6.28 -2.48 -5.35
C PHE A 173 5.26 -2.89 -4.29
N ALA A 174 4.68 -1.92 -3.59
CA ALA A 174 3.62 -2.14 -2.63
C ALA A 174 2.25 -2.26 -3.30
N SER A 175 1.36 -3.08 -2.73
CA SER A 175 0.05 -3.39 -3.30
C SER A 175 -0.97 -2.26 -3.17
N GLY A 176 -0.75 -1.33 -2.26
CA GLY A 176 -1.82 -0.52 -1.71
C GLY A 176 -2.61 -1.31 -0.66
N THR A 177 -3.34 -0.59 0.17
CA THR A 177 -4.11 -1.17 1.29
C THR A 177 -5.20 -2.10 0.77
N VAL A 178 -5.28 -3.32 1.31
CA VAL A 178 -6.43 -4.21 1.05
C VAL A 178 -7.70 -3.57 1.61
N GLY A 179 -8.84 -3.81 0.98
CA GLY A 179 -10.12 -3.27 1.45
C GLY A 179 -10.38 -3.59 2.93
N TRP A 180 -10.77 -2.58 3.72
CA TRP A 180 -10.88 -2.64 5.18
C TRP A 180 -9.56 -2.94 5.91
N GLY A 181 -8.46 -2.61 5.28
CA GLY A 181 -7.11 -2.88 5.75
C GLY A 181 -6.49 -1.81 6.62
N CYS A 182 -7.16 -0.69 6.88
CA CYS A 182 -6.63 0.40 7.70
C CYS A 182 -7.63 0.89 8.76
N GLY A 183 -7.13 1.58 9.78
CA GLY A 183 -7.96 2.13 10.85
C GLY A 183 -8.95 3.18 10.36
N LEU A 184 -8.58 3.95 9.32
CA LEU A 184 -9.45 4.97 8.71
C LEU A 184 -10.78 4.38 8.24
N GLU A 185 -10.76 3.21 7.60
CA GLU A 185 -11.97 2.53 7.10
C GLU A 185 -12.87 2.01 8.23
N HIS A 186 -12.30 1.77 9.41
CA HIS A 186 -13.02 1.33 10.61
C HIS A 186 -13.38 2.45 11.57
N ASP A 187 -13.04 3.71 11.25
CA ASP A 187 -13.15 4.86 12.16
C ASP A 187 -12.43 4.63 13.51
N LYS A 188 -11.27 3.94 13.46
CA LYS A 188 -10.46 3.52 14.61
C LYS A 188 -8.98 3.82 14.36
N TYR A 189 -8.50 4.87 14.99
CA TYR A 189 -7.09 5.28 14.95
C TYR A 189 -6.37 4.96 16.26
#